data_773052aec72d6f8fbeecc9c92e74acb2
#
_entry.id   773052aec72d6f8fbeecc9c92e74acb2
#
_cell.length_a   1.000
_cell.length_b   1.000
_cell.length_c   1.000
_cell.angle_alpha   90.00
_cell.angle_beta   90.00
_cell.angle_gamma   90.00
#
_symmetry.space_group_name_H-M   'P 1'
#
loop_
_entity.id
_entity.type
_entity.pdbx_description
1 polymer ?
#
loop_
_entity_poly.entity_id
_entity_poly.type
_entity_poly.pdbx_seq_one_letter_code
_entity_poly.pdbx_strand_id
1 'polypeptide(L)'
;MRSKQLNLDSYNTDKITYGYLDVYDPILLPSIGNEVKLLEIGIYQGGSLELWRDYFPLGTIIGIDVKLPRHFVPGERIQTFEGNQSDEQFLSEVANRAAPDGFDIIIDDASHIGEVTKRTFWHLFDHHLKPGGLYAIEDWGTGYLDDFPDGKGFNLRNPLISRVRSLLPGGLRRKVKIPFPCHSYGLVGFLKELVDEQGAASVTMKYPRGVRRTSKFKNILITPGVVFVSKIAPALNASPNPVPAGEGMGKTTISWNTGDESAGKVCVSANGREESLFAAAGRGSAAAPWIRTGCRYEFRLYNSDHTELLAKVAVNRAPQ
;
A
#
# COMPACT_ATOMS: atom_id res chain seq x y z
N MET A 1 -6.44 -9.61 -18.25
CA MET A 1 -6.28 -10.17 -16.89
C MET A 1 -5.12 -11.17 -16.95
N ARG A 2 -4.12 -10.95 -16.12
CA ARG A 2 -2.90 -11.80 -16.08
C ARG A 2 -3.21 -13.23 -15.60
N SER A 3 -4.07 -13.36 -14.60
CA SER A 3 -4.46 -14.66 -14.04
C SER A 3 -4.99 -15.62 -15.11
N LYS A 4 -5.72 -15.11 -16.12
CA LYS A 4 -6.27 -15.92 -17.21
C LYS A 4 -5.21 -16.49 -18.18
N GLN A 5 -3.96 -16.07 -18.06
CA GLN A 5 -2.83 -16.55 -18.86
C GLN A 5 -2.04 -17.65 -18.12
N LEU A 6 -2.40 -17.92 -16.87
CA LEU A 6 -1.75 -18.92 -16.02
C LEU A 6 -2.60 -20.20 -15.98
N ASN A 7 -1.94 -21.33 -15.77
CA ASN A 7 -2.62 -22.59 -15.47
C ASN A 7 -2.97 -22.62 -13.97
N LEU A 8 -4.13 -22.07 -13.61
CA LEU A 8 -4.52 -21.89 -12.20
C LEU A 8 -4.66 -23.23 -11.45
N ASP A 9 -4.97 -24.31 -12.13
CA ASP A 9 -5.11 -25.65 -11.52
C ASP A 9 -3.76 -26.19 -10.98
N SER A 10 -2.64 -25.60 -11.36
CA SER A 10 -1.31 -26.01 -10.89
C SER A 10 -0.93 -25.42 -9.51
N TYR A 11 -1.68 -24.46 -8.99
CA TYR A 11 -1.35 -23.77 -7.73
C TYR A 11 -2.29 -24.20 -6.61
N ASN A 12 -1.71 -24.67 -5.50
CA ASN A 12 -2.46 -25.02 -4.30
C ASN A 12 -2.67 -23.79 -3.42
N THR A 13 -3.63 -22.94 -3.77
CA THR A 13 -3.98 -21.73 -3.04
C THR A 13 -5.49 -21.45 -3.11
N ASP A 14 -6.04 -21.00 -2.02
CA ASP A 14 -7.45 -20.62 -1.89
C ASP A 14 -7.79 -19.28 -2.56
N LYS A 15 -6.79 -18.45 -2.88
CA LYS A 15 -6.96 -17.21 -3.66
C LYS A 15 -7.69 -17.45 -4.99
N ILE A 16 -7.55 -18.65 -5.54
CA ILE A 16 -8.26 -19.09 -6.75
C ILE A 16 -9.72 -19.43 -6.41
N THR A 17 -9.93 -20.23 -5.37
CA THR A 17 -11.25 -20.71 -4.95
C THR A 17 -12.16 -19.55 -4.47
N TYR A 18 -11.58 -18.58 -3.77
CA TYR A 18 -12.32 -17.40 -3.31
C TYR A 18 -12.41 -16.29 -4.36
N GLY A 19 -11.81 -16.45 -5.53
CA GLY A 19 -11.88 -15.48 -6.62
C GLY A 19 -11.10 -14.19 -6.36
N TYR A 20 -10.09 -14.22 -5.48
CA TYR A 20 -9.29 -13.03 -5.15
C TYR A 20 -8.53 -12.49 -6.35
N LEU A 21 -8.17 -13.34 -7.30
CA LEU A 21 -7.48 -12.91 -8.53
C LEU A 21 -8.29 -11.94 -9.37
N ASP A 22 -9.63 -11.98 -9.31
CA ASP A 22 -10.48 -11.03 -10.02
C ASP A 22 -10.34 -9.60 -9.49
N VAL A 23 -10.02 -9.44 -8.19
CA VAL A 23 -9.77 -8.13 -7.59
C VAL A 23 -8.28 -7.74 -7.63
N TYR A 24 -7.36 -8.70 -7.61
CA TYR A 24 -5.93 -8.45 -7.76
C TYR A 24 -5.54 -8.01 -9.17
N ASP A 25 -6.08 -8.68 -10.20
CA ASP A 25 -5.70 -8.45 -11.61
C ASP A 25 -5.73 -6.97 -12.03
N PRO A 26 -6.82 -6.21 -11.84
CA PRO A 26 -6.87 -4.81 -12.28
C PRO A 26 -5.89 -3.92 -11.51
N ILE A 27 -5.57 -4.27 -10.25
CA ILE A 27 -4.69 -3.48 -9.38
C ILE A 27 -3.23 -3.76 -9.71
N LEU A 28 -2.88 -5.02 -9.96
CA LEU A 28 -1.51 -5.48 -10.18
C LEU A 28 -1.05 -5.35 -11.64
N LEU A 29 -2.00 -5.19 -12.59
CA LEU A 29 -1.71 -5.07 -14.02
C LEU A 29 -0.57 -4.10 -14.37
N PRO A 30 -0.48 -2.89 -13.77
CA PRO A 30 0.59 -1.95 -14.09
C PRO A 30 1.99 -2.42 -13.69
N SER A 31 2.09 -3.41 -12.80
CA SER A 31 3.35 -3.88 -12.22
C SER A 31 3.88 -5.17 -12.87
N ILE A 32 3.12 -5.84 -13.75
CA ILE A 32 3.46 -7.17 -14.30
C ILE A 32 4.81 -7.19 -15.03
N GLY A 33 5.14 -6.14 -15.77
CA GLY A 33 6.38 -6.04 -16.55
C GLY A 33 7.58 -5.49 -15.77
N ASN A 34 7.45 -5.28 -14.46
CA ASN A 34 8.49 -4.68 -13.62
C ASN A 34 9.21 -5.74 -12.78
N GLU A 35 10.40 -5.41 -12.31
CA GLU A 35 11.16 -6.19 -11.33
C GLU A 35 10.56 -5.99 -9.92
N VAL A 36 9.39 -6.58 -9.70
CA VAL A 36 8.64 -6.43 -8.44
C VAL A 36 9.31 -7.19 -7.30
N LYS A 37 9.42 -6.58 -6.12
CA LYS A 37 9.72 -7.24 -4.85
C LYS A 37 8.40 -7.41 -4.10
N LEU A 38 7.87 -8.64 -4.07
CA LEU A 38 6.62 -8.97 -3.38
C LEU A 38 6.92 -9.75 -2.10
N LEU A 39 6.40 -9.26 -0.97
CA LEU A 39 6.38 -9.98 0.31
C LEU A 39 5.00 -10.55 0.54
N GLU A 40 4.90 -11.85 0.80
CA GLU A 40 3.69 -12.51 1.32
C GLU A 40 3.95 -13.02 2.72
N ILE A 41 3.08 -12.68 3.65
CA ILE A 41 3.09 -13.12 5.04
C ILE A 41 1.98 -14.16 5.18
N GLY A 42 2.35 -15.40 5.54
CA GLY A 42 1.52 -16.59 5.45
C GLY A 42 1.84 -17.39 4.19
N ILE A 43 2.55 -18.50 4.36
CA ILE A 43 2.99 -19.35 3.23
C ILE A 43 2.06 -20.57 3.09
N TYR A 44 1.54 -21.07 4.21
CA TYR A 44 0.75 -22.30 4.28
C TYR A 44 1.43 -23.47 3.56
N GLN A 45 1.05 -23.78 2.32
CA GLN A 45 1.66 -24.86 1.52
C GLN A 45 2.53 -24.35 0.36
N GLY A 46 2.65 -23.05 0.18
CA GLY A 46 3.52 -22.42 -0.81
C GLY A 46 2.90 -22.15 -2.18
N GLY A 47 1.67 -22.60 -2.43
CA GLY A 47 1.05 -22.47 -3.73
C GLY A 47 0.81 -21.02 -4.17
N SER A 48 0.55 -20.11 -3.24
CA SER A 48 0.45 -18.68 -3.52
C SER A 48 1.79 -18.07 -3.95
N LEU A 49 2.91 -18.48 -3.34
CA LEU A 49 4.24 -17.99 -3.73
C LEU A 49 4.58 -18.41 -5.17
N GLU A 50 4.22 -19.65 -5.57
CA GLU A 50 4.38 -20.13 -6.95
C GLU A 50 3.50 -19.36 -7.91
N LEU A 51 2.23 -19.10 -7.53
CA LEU A 51 1.32 -18.26 -8.29
C LEU A 51 1.92 -16.85 -8.52
N TRP A 52 2.40 -16.19 -7.48
CA TRP A 52 2.97 -14.84 -7.60
C TRP A 52 4.26 -14.82 -8.41
N ARG A 53 5.12 -15.85 -8.31
CA ARG A 53 6.31 -16.00 -9.15
C ARG A 53 5.97 -16.00 -10.65
N ASP A 54 4.91 -16.73 -11.02
CA ASP A 54 4.51 -16.84 -12.41
C ASP A 54 3.65 -15.67 -12.87
N TYR A 55 2.97 -15.03 -11.91
CA TYR A 55 2.22 -13.81 -12.15
C TYR A 55 3.17 -12.65 -12.51
N PHE A 56 4.30 -12.52 -11.80
CA PHE A 56 5.34 -11.52 -12.02
C PHE A 56 6.60 -12.14 -12.63
N PRO A 57 6.72 -12.22 -13.97
CA PRO A 57 7.81 -12.95 -14.62
C PRO A 57 9.21 -12.40 -14.30
N LEU A 58 9.33 -11.12 -13.95
CA LEU A 58 10.58 -10.47 -13.54
C LEU A 58 10.68 -10.25 -12.02
N GLY A 59 9.63 -10.60 -11.28
CA GLY A 59 9.54 -10.35 -9.84
C GLY A 59 10.35 -11.33 -8.99
N THR A 60 10.71 -10.92 -7.80
CA THR A 60 11.21 -11.75 -6.70
C THR A 60 10.14 -11.84 -5.63
N ILE A 61 9.80 -13.05 -5.22
CA ILE A 61 8.76 -13.35 -4.26
C ILE A 61 9.42 -13.74 -2.94
N ILE A 62 9.02 -13.09 -1.88
CA ILE A 62 9.51 -13.32 -0.52
C ILE A 62 8.33 -13.80 0.32
N GLY A 63 8.47 -14.95 0.96
CA GLY A 63 7.46 -15.51 1.86
C GLY A 63 7.95 -15.56 3.30
N ILE A 64 7.07 -15.22 4.24
CA ILE A 64 7.31 -15.37 5.69
C ILE A 64 6.21 -16.23 6.28
N ASP A 65 6.58 -17.18 7.15
CA ASP A 65 5.62 -17.95 7.96
C ASP A 65 6.24 -18.30 9.32
N VAL A 66 5.41 -18.46 10.33
CA VAL A 66 5.87 -18.91 11.66
C VAL A 66 6.46 -20.32 11.62
N LYS A 67 6.10 -21.10 10.58
CA LYS A 67 6.61 -22.44 10.33
C LYS A 67 6.59 -22.75 8.84
N LEU A 68 7.74 -22.94 8.26
CA LEU A 68 7.86 -23.29 6.85
C LEU A 68 7.26 -24.68 6.56
N PRO A 69 6.52 -24.83 5.45
CA PRO A 69 5.95 -26.11 5.06
C PRO A 69 7.08 -27.09 4.65
N ARG A 70 7.11 -28.27 5.27
CA ARG A 70 8.21 -29.24 5.14
C ARG A 70 8.43 -29.75 3.69
N HIS A 71 7.40 -29.74 2.88
CA HIS A 71 7.41 -30.26 1.50
C HIS A 71 7.55 -29.19 0.44
N PHE A 72 7.54 -27.91 0.83
CA PHE A 72 7.73 -26.81 -0.10
C PHE A 72 9.22 -26.51 -0.26
N VAL A 73 9.68 -26.63 -1.49
CA VAL A 73 11.05 -26.25 -1.87
C VAL A 73 10.93 -25.00 -2.73
N PRO A 74 11.43 -23.85 -2.25
CA PRO A 74 11.39 -22.62 -3.02
C PRO A 74 12.06 -22.79 -4.38
N GLY A 75 11.33 -22.46 -5.45
CA GLY A 75 11.88 -22.40 -6.80
C GLY A 75 12.71 -21.14 -7.02
N GLU A 76 13.18 -20.95 -8.27
CA GLU A 76 13.85 -19.71 -8.67
C GLU A 76 12.98 -18.49 -8.36
N ARG A 77 13.61 -17.39 -7.94
CA ARG A 77 12.99 -16.11 -7.58
C ARG A 77 12.04 -16.17 -6.38
N ILE A 78 12.04 -17.26 -5.59
CA ILE A 78 11.32 -17.38 -4.34
C ILE A 78 12.32 -17.49 -3.18
N GLN A 79 12.13 -16.69 -2.13
CA GLN A 79 12.88 -16.75 -0.88
C GLN A 79 11.89 -16.93 0.28
N THR A 80 12.21 -17.80 1.23
CA THR A 80 11.32 -18.04 2.38
C THR A 80 12.08 -17.87 3.69
N PHE A 81 11.39 -17.34 4.69
CA PHE A 81 11.93 -17.07 6.02
C PHE A 81 10.96 -17.58 7.09
N GLU A 82 11.49 -18.28 8.08
CA GLU A 82 10.70 -18.75 9.22
C GLU A 82 10.79 -17.75 10.36
N GLY A 83 9.64 -17.23 10.80
CA GLY A 83 9.56 -16.27 11.89
C GLY A 83 8.15 -15.71 12.09
N ASN A 84 8.00 -14.93 13.16
CA ASN A 84 6.69 -14.40 13.55
C ASN A 84 6.46 -13.00 12.95
N GLN A 85 5.30 -12.79 12.29
CA GLN A 85 4.91 -11.48 11.74
C GLN A 85 4.80 -10.37 12.78
N SER A 86 4.62 -10.69 14.08
CA SER A 86 4.58 -9.67 15.13
C SER A 86 5.96 -9.25 15.64
N ASP A 87 7.04 -9.87 15.16
CA ASP A 87 8.42 -9.53 15.49
C ASP A 87 8.96 -8.50 14.49
N GLU A 88 8.95 -7.24 14.86
CA GLU A 88 9.39 -6.12 14.02
C GLU A 88 10.88 -6.19 13.66
N GLN A 89 11.73 -6.73 14.57
CA GLN A 89 13.14 -6.91 14.29
C GLN A 89 13.35 -7.96 13.21
N PHE A 90 12.69 -9.11 13.32
CA PHE A 90 12.71 -10.16 12.31
C PHE A 90 12.23 -9.64 10.95
N LEU A 91 11.11 -8.90 10.92
CA LEU A 91 10.59 -8.30 9.68
C LEU A 91 11.60 -7.35 9.04
N SER A 92 12.28 -6.53 9.84
CA SER A 92 13.33 -5.62 9.36
C SER A 92 14.56 -6.37 8.83
N GLU A 93 14.98 -7.45 9.49
CA GLU A 93 16.09 -8.29 9.03
C GLU A 93 15.77 -8.93 7.67
N VAL A 94 14.54 -9.47 7.50
CA VAL A 94 14.10 -10.02 6.21
C VAL A 94 14.05 -8.94 5.13
N ALA A 95 13.46 -7.78 5.43
CA ALA A 95 13.35 -6.68 4.48
C ALA A 95 14.73 -6.18 4.03
N ASN A 96 15.64 -5.93 4.97
CA ASN A 96 16.99 -5.46 4.66
C ASN A 96 17.80 -6.48 3.83
N ARG A 97 17.55 -7.78 4.03
CA ARG A 97 18.22 -8.85 3.29
C ARG A 97 17.64 -9.07 1.89
N ALA A 98 16.31 -9.08 1.75
CA ALA A 98 15.64 -9.48 0.51
C ALA A 98 15.23 -8.30 -0.36
N ALA A 99 14.95 -7.17 0.24
CA ALA A 99 14.47 -5.95 -0.42
C ALA A 99 15.02 -4.68 0.28
N PRO A 100 16.33 -4.41 0.22
CA PRO A 100 16.95 -3.27 0.92
C PRO A 100 16.35 -1.91 0.50
N ASP A 101 15.85 -1.80 -0.73
CA ASP A 101 15.16 -0.60 -1.25
C ASP A 101 13.66 -0.61 -0.97
N GLY A 102 13.17 -1.59 -0.18
CA GLY A 102 11.77 -1.79 0.14
C GLY A 102 11.01 -2.70 -0.83
N PHE A 103 9.82 -3.11 -0.40
CA PHE A 103 8.88 -3.92 -1.18
C PHE A 103 8.00 -3.07 -2.07
N ASP A 104 7.68 -3.55 -3.26
CA ASP A 104 6.68 -2.94 -4.14
C ASP A 104 5.26 -3.35 -3.72
N ILE A 105 5.11 -4.60 -3.28
CA ILE A 105 3.83 -5.19 -2.88
C ILE A 105 4.05 -6.00 -1.59
N ILE A 106 3.14 -5.83 -0.62
CA ILE A 106 3.07 -6.66 0.60
C ILE A 106 1.67 -7.25 0.67
N ILE A 107 1.56 -8.54 0.94
CA ILE A 107 0.31 -9.28 1.14
C ILE A 107 0.35 -9.89 2.54
N ASP A 108 -0.57 -9.50 3.41
CA ASP A 108 -0.75 -10.06 4.76
C ASP A 108 -1.92 -11.04 4.74
N ASP A 109 -1.59 -12.31 4.71
CA ASP A 109 -2.50 -13.46 4.64
C ASP A 109 -2.13 -14.51 5.71
N ALA A 110 -1.86 -14.06 6.95
CA ALA A 110 -1.32 -14.96 7.98
C ALA A 110 -2.24 -15.14 9.19
N SER A 111 -2.16 -14.26 10.18
CA SER A 111 -2.82 -14.50 11.48
C SER A 111 -4.31 -14.19 11.50
N HIS A 112 -4.77 -13.28 10.67
CA HIS A 112 -6.11 -12.67 10.66
C HIS A 112 -6.54 -12.15 12.06
N ILE A 113 -5.56 -11.74 12.89
CA ILE A 113 -5.75 -11.16 14.21
C ILE A 113 -5.43 -9.68 14.14
N GLY A 114 -6.42 -8.82 14.39
CA GLY A 114 -6.31 -7.39 14.18
C GLY A 114 -5.14 -6.70 14.88
N GLU A 115 -4.84 -7.08 16.12
CA GLU A 115 -3.71 -6.52 16.87
C GLU A 115 -2.35 -6.91 16.25
N VAL A 116 -2.25 -8.14 15.75
CA VAL A 116 -1.05 -8.64 15.08
C VAL A 116 -0.90 -7.98 13.71
N THR A 117 -1.94 -8.05 12.86
CA THR A 117 -1.96 -7.40 11.54
C THR A 117 -1.69 -5.90 11.63
N LYS A 118 -2.27 -5.21 12.63
CA LYS A 118 -2.04 -3.76 12.84
C LYS A 118 -0.57 -3.44 13.08
N ARG A 119 0.11 -4.22 13.94
CA ARG A 119 1.53 -4.05 14.24
C ARG A 119 2.38 -4.29 12.99
N THR A 120 2.17 -5.41 12.33
CA THR A 120 2.83 -5.78 11.08
C THR A 120 2.63 -4.72 10.00
N PHE A 121 1.38 -4.29 9.80
CA PHE A 121 1.02 -3.28 8.81
C PHE A 121 1.81 -1.99 9.00
N TRP A 122 1.73 -1.37 10.18
CA TRP A 122 2.38 -0.07 10.38
C TRP A 122 3.89 -0.18 10.30
N HIS A 123 4.48 -1.26 10.83
CA HIS A 123 5.93 -1.47 10.75
C HIS A 123 6.39 -1.59 9.29
N LEU A 124 5.78 -2.47 8.51
CA LEU A 124 6.17 -2.68 7.11
C LEU A 124 5.76 -1.53 6.20
N PHE A 125 4.58 -0.96 6.41
CA PHE A 125 4.08 0.17 5.60
C PHE A 125 4.97 1.39 5.76
N ASP A 126 5.35 1.73 6.99
CA ASP A 126 6.14 2.93 7.25
C ASP A 126 7.61 2.76 6.81
N HIS A 127 8.22 1.60 7.09
CA HIS A 127 9.67 1.43 6.99
C HIS A 127 10.13 0.61 5.79
N HIS A 128 9.30 -0.29 5.25
CA HIS A 128 9.73 -1.27 4.25
C HIS A 128 8.88 -1.34 2.99
N LEU A 129 7.73 -0.65 2.93
CA LEU A 129 6.96 -0.50 1.70
C LEU A 129 7.45 0.74 0.95
N LYS A 130 7.82 0.57 -0.32
CA LYS A 130 8.24 1.69 -1.17
C LYS A 130 7.15 2.76 -1.27
N PRO A 131 7.52 4.04 -1.46
CA PRO A 131 6.59 5.05 -1.92
C PRO A 131 5.90 4.60 -3.21
N GLY A 132 4.56 4.69 -3.24
CA GLY A 132 3.74 4.16 -4.35
C GLY A 132 3.46 2.66 -4.28
N GLY A 133 4.01 1.95 -3.30
CA GLY A 133 3.78 0.53 -3.09
C GLY A 133 2.37 0.21 -2.60
N LEU A 134 2.04 -1.07 -2.63
CA LEU A 134 0.73 -1.62 -2.31
C LEU A 134 0.82 -2.56 -1.12
N TYR A 135 -0.04 -2.37 -0.12
CA TYR A 135 -0.27 -3.32 0.97
C TYR A 135 -1.65 -3.95 0.83
N ALA A 136 -1.75 -5.27 0.78
CA ALA A 136 -2.99 -6.02 0.77
C ALA A 136 -3.18 -6.74 2.10
N ILE A 137 -4.40 -6.71 2.64
CA ILE A 137 -4.80 -7.48 3.83
C ILE A 137 -5.90 -8.42 3.40
N GLU A 138 -5.64 -9.73 3.46
CA GLU A 138 -6.59 -10.76 3.07
C GLU A 138 -7.45 -11.20 4.27
N ASP A 139 -8.57 -11.81 3.96
CA ASP A 139 -9.50 -12.47 4.89
C ASP A 139 -9.97 -11.62 6.08
N TRP A 140 -10.06 -10.32 5.88
CA TRP A 140 -10.48 -9.40 6.94
C TRP A 140 -11.87 -9.70 7.49
N GLY A 141 -12.72 -10.38 6.73
CA GLY A 141 -14.06 -10.80 7.13
C GLY A 141 -14.07 -11.85 8.24
N THR A 142 -12.93 -12.54 8.51
CA THR A 142 -12.78 -13.50 9.62
C THR A 142 -13.06 -12.87 10.98
N GLY A 143 -12.89 -11.57 11.13
CA GLY A 143 -13.26 -10.84 12.35
C GLY A 143 -14.75 -10.91 12.72
N TYR A 144 -15.61 -11.38 11.81
CA TYR A 144 -17.03 -11.64 12.07
C TYR A 144 -17.36 -13.11 12.34
N LEU A 145 -16.39 -14.01 12.19
CA LEU A 145 -16.59 -15.46 12.27
C LEU A 145 -16.21 -16.00 13.67
N ASP A 146 -17.12 -16.73 14.28
CA ASP A 146 -16.93 -17.31 15.62
C ASP A 146 -15.78 -18.35 15.67
N ASP A 147 -15.34 -18.86 14.53
CA ASP A 147 -14.27 -19.84 14.40
C ASP A 147 -12.87 -19.20 14.45
N PHE A 148 -12.79 -17.89 14.21
CA PHE A 148 -11.55 -17.13 14.22
C PHE A 148 -11.36 -16.35 15.53
N PRO A 149 -10.10 -16.08 15.94
CA PRO A 149 -9.80 -15.47 17.24
C PRO A 149 -10.54 -14.16 17.49
N ASP A 150 -10.57 -13.25 16.51
CA ASP A 150 -11.21 -11.94 16.66
C ASP A 150 -12.72 -12.04 16.73
N GLY A 151 -13.37 -12.80 15.86
CA GLY A 151 -14.81 -13.01 15.89
C GLY A 151 -15.25 -13.70 17.18
N LYS A 152 -14.49 -14.70 17.64
CA LYS A 152 -14.70 -15.35 18.93
C LYS A 152 -14.51 -14.37 20.09
N GLY A 153 -13.49 -13.55 20.06
CA GLY A 153 -13.23 -12.51 21.05
C GLY A 153 -14.33 -11.45 21.09
N PHE A 154 -14.91 -11.07 19.95
CA PHE A 154 -16.05 -10.18 19.87
C PHE A 154 -17.30 -10.79 20.55
N ASN A 155 -17.61 -12.04 20.28
CA ASN A 155 -18.74 -12.74 20.89
C ASN A 155 -18.62 -12.85 22.41
N LEU A 156 -17.41 -13.09 22.93
CA LEU A 156 -17.15 -13.12 24.37
C LEU A 156 -17.35 -11.74 25.02
N ARG A 157 -17.06 -10.66 24.35
CA ARG A 157 -17.25 -9.27 24.84
C ARG A 157 -18.68 -8.76 24.72
N ASN A 158 -19.49 -9.38 23.87
CA ASN A 158 -20.89 -9.00 23.61
C ASN A 158 -21.86 -10.16 23.91
N PRO A 159 -21.97 -10.61 25.19
CA PRO A 159 -22.74 -11.78 25.58
C PRO A 159 -24.25 -11.67 25.28
N LEU A 160 -24.78 -10.43 25.13
CA LEU A 160 -26.18 -10.20 24.76
C LEU A 160 -26.48 -10.68 23.34
N ILE A 161 -25.60 -10.42 22.39
CA ILE A 161 -25.78 -10.82 20.97
C ILE A 161 -25.70 -12.36 20.87
N SER A 162 -24.74 -12.98 21.56
CA SER A 162 -24.60 -14.43 21.57
C SER A 162 -25.78 -15.12 22.27
N ARG A 163 -26.28 -14.58 23.39
CA ARG A 163 -27.47 -15.11 24.11
C ARG A 163 -28.75 -14.99 23.28
N VAL A 164 -29.00 -13.88 22.66
CA VAL A 164 -30.19 -13.71 21.78
C VAL A 164 -30.15 -14.72 20.63
N ARG A 165 -28.98 -14.93 20.04
CA ARG A 165 -28.78 -15.90 18.96
C ARG A 165 -28.97 -17.37 19.44
N SER A 166 -28.55 -17.71 20.66
CA SER A 166 -28.69 -19.06 21.21
C SER A 166 -30.10 -19.41 21.64
N LEU A 167 -30.93 -18.43 22.01
CA LEU A 167 -32.30 -18.60 22.47
C LEU A 167 -33.30 -18.80 21.35
N LEU A 168 -32.94 -18.54 20.08
CA LEU A 168 -33.85 -18.69 18.97
C LEU A 168 -33.91 -20.15 18.47
N PRO A 169 -35.11 -20.76 18.38
CA PRO A 169 -35.29 -22.09 17.77
C PRO A 169 -34.74 -22.11 16.33
N GLY A 170 -34.10 -23.23 15.94
CA GLY A 170 -33.41 -23.35 14.64
C GLY A 170 -34.20 -22.94 13.39
N GLY A 171 -35.52 -23.11 13.41
CA GLY A 171 -36.42 -22.64 12.34
C GLY A 171 -36.64 -21.10 12.34
N LEU A 172 -36.62 -20.46 13.53
CA LEU A 172 -36.78 -19.01 13.65
C LEU A 172 -35.45 -18.26 13.34
N ARG A 173 -34.32 -18.87 13.61
CA ARG A 173 -32.98 -18.30 13.24
C ARG A 173 -32.88 -17.95 11.76
N ARG A 174 -33.57 -18.68 10.88
CA ARG A 174 -33.62 -18.42 9.43
C ARG A 174 -34.59 -17.34 9.02
N LYS A 175 -35.65 -17.05 9.83
CA LYS A 175 -36.69 -16.08 9.49
C LYS A 175 -36.47 -14.71 10.10
N VAL A 176 -35.73 -14.59 11.19
CA VAL A 176 -35.40 -13.30 11.79
C VAL A 176 -34.17 -12.77 11.09
N LYS A 177 -34.31 -11.73 10.28
CA LYS A 177 -33.21 -10.95 9.73
C LYS A 177 -32.56 -10.18 10.88
N ILE A 178 -31.58 -10.78 11.52
CA ILE A 178 -30.71 -10.05 12.48
C ILE A 178 -29.85 -9.12 11.64
N PRO A 179 -29.79 -7.83 11.95
CA PRO A 179 -28.87 -6.92 11.28
C PRO A 179 -27.44 -7.46 11.39
N PHE A 180 -26.68 -7.36 10.31
CA PHE A 180 -25.28 -7.74 10.33
C PHE A 180 -24.56 -7.00 11.48
N PRO A 181 -23.83 -7.68 12.36
CA PRO A 181 -23.22 -7.05 13.52
C PRO A 181 -22.15 -6.05 13.05
N CYS A 182 -22.34 -4.77 13.37
CA CYS A 182 -21.32 -3.75 13.17
C CYS A 182 -20.52 -3.59 14.47
N HIS A 183 -19.20 -3.76 14.40
CA HIS A 183 -18.31 -3.60 15.55
C HIS A 183 -16.98 -2.97 15.14
N SER A 184 -16.18 -2.59 16.14
CA SER A 184 -14.82 -2.03 15.97
C SER A 184 -13.81 -2.82 16.81
N TYR A 185 -13.85 -4.15 16.69
CA TYR A 185 -12.98 -5.06 17.42
C TYR A 185 -12.11 -5.86 16.45
N GLY A 186 -10.88 -6.17 16.88
CA GLY A 186 -9.95 -6.99 16.12
C GLY A 186 -9.64 -6.42 14.73
N LEU A 187 -9.52 -7.30 13.76
CA LEU A 187 -9.17 -6.93 12.37
C LEU A 187 -10.18 -5.98 11.73
N VAL A 188 -11.49 -6.17 12.00
CA VAL A 188 -12.54 -5.23 11.53
C VAL A 188 -12.35 -3.84 12.13
N GLY A 189 -11.95 -3.76 13.41
CA GLY A 189 -11.65 -2.50 14.08
C GLY A 189 -10.43 -1.81 13.45
N PHE A 190 -9.39 -2.55 13.19
CA PHE A 190 -8.19 -2.04 12.55
C PHE A 190 -8.49 -1.47 11.14
N LEU A 191 -9.29 -2.16 10.33
CA LEU A 191 -9.67 -1.61 9.01
C LEU A 191 -10.44 -0.28 9.11
N LYS A 192 -11.26 -0.10 10.16
CA LYS A 192 -11.93 1.18 10.39
C LYS A 192 -10.94 2.28 10.77
N GLU A 193 -9.90 1.96 11.53
CA GLU A 193 -8.81 2.91 11.79
C GLU A 193 -8.08 3.32 10.50
N LEU A 194 -7.90 2.41 9.54
CA LEU A 194 -7.33 2.77 8.22
C LEU A 194 -8.25 3.71 7.43
N VAL A 195 -9.58 3.55 7.56
CA VAL A 195 -10.54 4.50 6.97
C VAL A 195 -10.45 5.86 7.63
N ASP A 196 -10.31 5.91 8.96
CA ASP A 196 -10.11 7.17 9.70
C ASP A 196 -8.77 7.83 9.30
N GLU A 197 -7.71 7.07 9.11
CA GLU A 197 -6.44 7.55 8.59
C GLU A 197 -6.60 8.16 7.19
N GLN A 198 -7.33 7.50 6.29
CA GLN A 198 -7.61 8.06 4.96
C GLN A 198 -8.35 9.39 5.04
N GLY A 199 -9.24 9.55 6.02
CA GLY A 199 -9.97 10.79 6.29
C GLY A 199 -9.19 11.88 7.02
N ALA A 200 -7.96 11.60 7.47
CA ALA A 200 -7.21 12.48 8.37
C ALA A 200 -7.05 13.93 7.86
N ALA A 201 -6.78 14.11 6.58
CA ALA A 201 -6.63 15.45 6.00
C ALA A 201 -7.91 16.28 6.13
N SER A 202 -9.08 15.70 5.84
CA SER A 202 -10.37 16.38 5.93
C SER A 202 -10.73 16.76 7.37
N VAL A 203 -10.54 15.80 8.29
CA VAL A 203 -10.88 15.98 9.71
C VAL A 203 -9.98 17.04 10.37
N THR A 204 -8.66 16.94 10.17
CA THR A 204 -7.70 17.87 10.79
C THR A 204 -7.77 19.27 10.20
N MET A 205 -8.20 19.43 8.96
CA MET A 205 -8.40 20.77 8.36
C MET A 205 -9.64 21.48 8.91
N LYS A 206 -10.73 20.75 9.15
CA LYS A 206 -12.01 21.31 9.55
C LYS A 206 -12.15 21.44 11.08
N TYR A 207 -11.55 20.51 11.81
CA TYR A 207 -11.65 20.43 13.28
C TYR A 207 -10.25 20.36 13.90
N PRO A 208 -9.48 21.47 13.90
CA PRO A 208 -8.08 21.45 14.31
C PRO A 208 -7.94 21.30 15.83
N ARG A 209 -8.05 20.10 16.34
CA ARG A 209 -7.63 19.72 17.69
C ARG A 209 -6.23 19.11 17.70
N GLY A 210 -5.39 19.45 16.75
CA GLY A 210 -4.06 18.91 16.61
C GLY A 210 -3.30 19.51 15.43
N VAL A 211 -2.17 18.93 15.12
CA VAL A 211 -1.36 19.31 13.95
C VAL A 211 -2.11 18.89 12.67
N ARG A 212 -2.25 19.81 11.74
CA ARG A 212 -2.76 19.49 10.40
C ARG A 212 -1.86 18.45 9.77
N ARG A 213 -2.45 17.36 9.30
CA ARG A 213 -1.72 16.31 8.58
C ARG A 213 -2.53 15.77 7.41
N THR A 214 -1.84 15.19 6.47
CA THR A 214 -2.43 14.42 5.37
C THR A 214 -2.33 12.93 5.68
N SER A 215 -3.16 12.12 5.05
CA SER A 215 -3.01 10.67 5.11
C SER A 215 -1.70 10.25 4.44
N LYS A 216 -1.09 9.17 4.93
CA LYS A 216 0.01 8.45 4.27
C LYS A 216 -0.48 7.63 3.08
N PHE A 217 -1.80 7.46 2.95
CA PHE A 217 -2.42 6.65 1.90
C PHE A 217 -2.78 7.49 0.68
N LYS A 218 -2.44 7.00 -0.49
CA LYS A 218 -2.97 7.50 -1.75
C LYS A 218 -4.47 7.18 -1.85
N ASN A 219 -4.83 5.94 -1.58
CA ASN A 219 -6.19 5.45 -1.49
C ASN A 219 -6.26 4.15 -0.67
N ILE A 220 -7.49 3.80 -0.27
CA ILE A 220 -7.85 2.51 0.29
C ILE A 220 -9.00 1.94 -0.55
N LEU A 221 -8.91 0.66 -0.93
CA LEU A 221 -9.96 -0.07 -1.62
C LEU A 221 -10.35 -1.28 -0.77
N ILE A 222 -11.61 -1.34 -0.37
CA ILE A 222 -12.16 -2.43 0.45
C ILE A 222 -13.04 -3.31 -0.43
N THR A 223 -12.70 -4.58 -0.52
CA THR A 223 -13.48 -5.61 -1.21
C THR A 223 -13.96 -6.66 -0.18
N PRO A 224 -14.85 -7.60 -0.52
CA PRO A 224 -15.33 -8.59 0.44
C PRO A 224 -14.24 -9.44 1.10
N GLY A 225 -13.17 -9.79 0.41
CA GLY A 225 -12.09 -10.65 0.93
C GLY A 225 -10.78 -9.90 1.18
N VAL A 226 -10.50 -8.85 0.41
CA VAL A 226 -9.19 -8.19 0.42
C VAL A 226 -9.34 -6.68 0.58
N VAL A 227 -8.49 -6.08 1.41
CA VAL A 227 -8.33 -4.62 1.51
C VAL A 227 -6.98 -4.22 0.95
N PHE A 228 -6.98 -3.26 0.06
CA PHE A 228 -5.78 -2.70 -0.56
C PHE A 228 -5.53 -1.29 -0.06
N VAL A 229 -4.32 -1.04 0.42
CA VAL A 229 -3.86 0.29 0.86
C VAL A 229 -2.66 0.68 0.00
N SER A 230 -2.83 1.72 -0.80
CA SER A 230 -1.73 2.24 -1.62
C SER A 230 -1.01 3.36 -0.88
N LYS A 231 0.32 3.26 -0.78
CA LYS A 231 1.16 4.33 -0.23
C LYS A 231 1.25 5.50 -1.22
N ILE A 232 1.33 6.72 -0.73
CA ILE A 232 1.52 7.89 -1.61
C ILE A 232 2.86 7.75 -2.33
N ALA A 233 2.86 7.94 -3.65
CA ALA A 233 4.09 8.01 -4.45
C ALA A 233 4.68 9.41 -4.40
N PRO A 234 6.00 9.57 -4.55
CA PRO A 234 6.60 10.86 -4.82
C PRO A 234 5.99 11.48 -6.07
N ALA A 235 5.77 12.77 -6.04
CA ALA A 235 5.22 13.51 -7.17
C ALA A 235 5.88 14.88 -7.30
N LEU A 236 6.12 15.29 -8.54
CA LEU A 236 6.60 16.62 -8.90
C LEU A 236 5.86 17.07 -10.15
N ASN A 237 5.06 18.13 -10.02
CA ASN A 237 4.21 18.60 -11.09
C ASN A 237 4.45 20.10 -11.37
N ALA A 238 4.19 20.52 -12.59
CA ALA A 238 4.22 21.91 -13.01
C ALA A 238 2.89 22.29 -13.68
N SER A 239 2.30 23.41 -13.27
CA SER A 239 1.05 23.89 -13.85
C SER A 239 1.04 25.43 -13.94
N PRO A 240 0.79 25.97 -15.15
CA PRO A 240 0.65 25.30 -16.44
C PRO A 240 1.96 24.72 -16.96
N ASN A 241 1.88 23.61 -17.72
CA ASN A 241 3.01 23.02 -18.45
C ASN A 241 2.49 22.37 -19.75
N PRO A 242 2.88 22.86 -20.95
CA PRO A 242 3.80 23.97 -21.16
C PRO A 242 3.27 25.31 -20.63
N VAL A 243 4.19 26.20 -20.29
CA VAL A 243 3.83 27.58 -19.92
C VAL A 243 3.33 28.32 -21.17
N PRO A 244 2.20 29.05 -21.11
CA PRO A 244 1.65 29.75 -22.26
C PRO A 244 2.63 30.73 -22.89
N ALA A 245 2.54 30.91 -24.23
CA ALA A 245 3.22 31.96 -24.95
C ALA A 245 2.76 33.35 -24.46
N GLY A 246 3.62 34.37 -24.63
CA GLY A 246 3.29 35.74 -24.26
C GLY A 246 4.55 36.60 -24.12
N GLU A 247 4.36 37.87 -23.83
CA GLU A 247 5.47 38.82 -23.59
C GLU A 247 6.16 38.57 -22.24
N GLY A 248 7.44 38.92 -22.14
CA GLY A 248 8.24 38.79 -20.91
C GLY A 248 8.50 37.35 -20.48
N MET A 249 8.65 37.13 -19.19
CA MET A 249 8.87 35.79 -18.58
C MET A 249 7.54 35.10 -18.31
N GLY A 250 7.48 33.80 -18.57
CA GLY A 250 6.32 32.98 -18.22
C GLY A 250 6.37 32.52 -16.74
N LYS A 251 5.21 32.10 -16.24
CA LYS A 251 5.05 31.63 -14.87
C LYS A 251 4.42 30.24 -14.85
N THR A 252 4.99 29.35 -14.06
CA THR A 252 4.37 28.07 -13.66
C THR A 252 4.42 27.91 -12.16
N THR A 253 3.59 27.03 -11.61
CA THR A 253 3.65 26.61 -10.21
C THR A 253 4.19 25.19 -10.16
N ILE A 254 5.24 24.98 -9.41
CA ILE A 254 5.81 23.67 -9.13
C ILE A 254 5.19 23.19 -7.83
N SER A 255 4.62 22.00 -7.83
CA SER A 255 4.09 21.31 -6.64
C SER A 255 4.75 19.96 -6.47
N TRP A 256 5.06 19.58 -5.24
CA TRP A 256 5.80 18.35 -4.92
C TRP A 256 5.29 17.68 -3.66
N ASN A 257 5.58 16.37 -3.57
CA ASN A 257 5.35 15.52 -2.40
C ASN A 257 6.38 14.37 -2.45
N THR A 258 7.11 14.13 -1.35
CA THR A 258 8.07 13.02 -1.22
C THR A 258 7.40 11.65 -1.09
N GLY A 259 6.11 11.62 -0.81
CA GLY A 259 5.35 10.37 -0.68
C GLY A 259 5.26 9.83 0.75
N ASP A 260 6.21 10.19 1.60
CA ASP A 260 6.32 9.71 2.99
C ASP A 260 6.40 10.85 4.03
N GLU A 261 6.17 12.10 3.58
CA GLU A 261 6.30 13.32 4.37
C GLU A 261 7.73 13.62 4.86
N SER A 262 8.73 12.80 4.51
CA SER A 262 10.13 13.11 4.79
C SER A 262 10.57 14.42 4.13
N ALA A 263 11.57 15.07 4.67
CA ALA A 263 12.13 16.27 4.05
C ALA A 263 12.68 15.93 2.65
N GLY A 264 12.39 16.78 1.68
CA GLY A 264 12.89 16.64 0.31
C GLY A 264 13.47 17.96 -0.20
N LYS A 265 14.26 17.88 -1.27
CA LYS A 265 14.84 19.02 -1.98
C LYS A 265 14.35 19.05 -3.42
N VAL A 266 13.73 20.14 -3.82
CA VAL A 266 13.42 20.41 -5.24
C VAL A 266 14.56 21.23 -5.80
N CYS A 267 15.26 20.71 -6.79
CA CYS A 267 16.30 21.40 -7.52
C CYS A 267 15.85 21.72 -8.96
N VAL A 268 16.43 22.72 -9.58
CA VAL A 268 16.14 23.10 -10.97
C VAL A 268 17.42 23.27 -11.76
N SER A 269 17.44 22.71 -12.96
CA SER A 269 18.47 22.92 -13.99
C SER A 269 17.84 23.60 -15.22
N ALA A 270 18.53 24.56 -15.81
CA ALA A 270 18.14 25.21 -17.07
C ALA A 270 19.09 24.79 -18.18
N ASN A 271 18.55 24.20 -19.27
CA ASN A 271 19.32 23.74 -20.44
C ASN A 271 20.48 22.78 -20.07
N GLY A 272 20.28 21.91 -19.06
CA GLY A 272 21.28 20.93 -18.62
C GLY A 272 22.47 21.52 -17.84
N ARG A 273 22.38 22.78 -17.40
CA ARG A 273 23.40 23.40 -16.55
C ARG A 273 23.35 22.84 -15.12
N GLU A 274 24.28 23.28 -14.29
CA GLU A 274 24.32 22.95 -12.85
C GLU A 274 22.97 23.26 -12.18
N GLU A 275 22.60 22.38 -11.28
CA GLU A 275 21.35 22.50 -10.53
C GLU A 275 21.48 23.52 -9.40
N SER A 276 20.38 24.23 -9.16
CA SER A 276 20.21 25.09 -8.00
C SER A 276 19.00 24.67 -7.15
N LEU A 277 19.09 24.85 -5.84
CA LEU A 277 17.98 24.57 -4.94
C LEU A 277 16.82 25.53 -5.24
N PHE A 278 15.63 24.98 -5.49
CA PHE A 278 14.40 25.72 -5.72
C PHE A 278 13.54 25.77 -4.43
N ALA A 279 13.41 24.65 -3.75
CA ALA A 279 12.65 24.55 -2.50
C ALA A 279 13.13 23.37 -1.65
N ALA A 280 12.86 23.38 -0.34
CA ALA A 280 13.16 22.29 0.57
C ALA A 280 11.97 22.08 1.52
N ALA A 281 11.24 20.97 1.33
CA ALA A 281 10.15 20.49 2.19
C ALA A 281 9.72 19.09 1.69
N GLY A 282 9.09 18.28 2.54
CA GLY A 282 8.50 17.01 2.14
C GLY A 282 7.31 17.18 1.20
N ARG A 283 6.57 18.27 1.36
CA ARG A 283 5.44 18.65 0.49
C ARG A 283 5.33 20.14 0.39
N GLY A 284 4.95 20.63 -0.80
CA GLY A 284 4.75 22.06 -0.99
C GLY A 284 4.40 22.45 -2.41
N SER A 285 4.27 23.77 -2.60
CA SER A 285 4.17 24.38 -3.93
C SER A 285 4.82 25.75 -3.91
N ALA A 286 5.49 26.10 -5.04
CA ALA A 286 6.12 27.40 -5.21
C ALA A 286 6.03 27.87 -6.67
N ALA A 287 5.96 29.17 -6.86
CA ALA A 287 5.92 29.77 -8.18
C ALA A 287 7.32 29.85 -8.80
N ALA A 288 7.42 29.52 -10.08
CA ALA A 288 8.58 29.77 -10.94
C ALA A 288 8.20 30.85 -11.99
N PRO A 289 8.33 32.15 -11.72
CA PRO A 289 7.85 33.24 -12.57
C PRO A 289 8.87 33.66 -13.64
N TRP A 290 9.89 32.85 -13.90
CA TRP A 290 11.05 33.17 -14.71
C TRP A 290 11.26 32.23 -15.91
N ILE A 291 10.22 31.55 -16.39
CA ILE A 291 10.31 30.60 -17.48
C ILE A 291 10.43 31.33 -18.81
N ARG A 292 11.55 31.14 -19.52
CA ARG A 292 11.86 31.82 -20.81
C ARG A 292 11.52 30.92 -22.00
N THR A 293 11.12 31.54 -23.10
CA THR A 293 10.95 30.88 -24.40
C THR A 293 12.31 30.33 -24.88
N GLY A 294 12.33 29.14 -25.47
CA GLY A 294 13.55 28.49 -25.97
C GLY A 294 14.44 27.86 -24.88
N CYS A 295 14.06 27.96 -23.61
CA CYS A 295 14.74 27.30 -22.51
C CYS A 295 13.96 26.07 -22.05
N ARG A 296 14.67 24.97 -21.78
CA ARG A 296 14.14 23.79 -21.11
C ARG A 296 14.58 23.80 -19.66
N TYR A 297 13.62 23.80 -18.77
CA TYR A 297 13.88 23.68 -17.34
C TYR A 297 13.54 22.27 -16.90
N GLU A 298 14.40 21.65 -16.08
CA GLU A 298 14.12 20.36 -15.46
C GLU A 298 14.15 20.53 -13.95
N PHE A 299 12.99 20.35 -13.32
CA PHE A 299 12.86 20.30 -11.88
C PHE A 299 13.01 18.85 -11.45
N ARG A 300 13.73 18.61 -10.35
CA ARG A 300 14.00 17.31 -9.77
C ARG A 300 13.72 17.35 -8.27
N LEU A 301 12.94 16.40 -7.79
CA LEU A 301 12.68 16.19 -6.37
C LEU A 301 13.62 15.08 -5.88
N TYR A 302 14.40 15.38 -4.87
CA TYR A 302 15.30 14.46 -4.20
C TYR A 302 14.86 14.21 -2.76
N ASN A 303 15.34 13.13 -2.15
CA ASN A 303 15.30 12.90 -0.71
C ASN A 303 16.12 13.98 0.07
N SER A 304 16.10 13.94 1.40
CA SER A 304 16.70 14.98 2.25
C SER A 304 18.20 15.16 2.08
N ASP A 305 18.93 14.08 1.86
CA ASP A 305 20.39 14.06 1.68
C ASP A 305 20.85 14.23 0.23
N HIS A 306 19.90 14.31 -0.72
CA HIS A 306 20.15 14.51 -2.15
C HIS A 306 20.81 13.28 -2.83
N THR A 307 20.61 12.10 -2.28
CA THR A 307 21.22 10.86 -2.83
C THR A 307 20.29 10.14 -3.80
N GLU A 308 18.97 10.33 -3.67
CA GLU A 308 17.95 9.65 -4.45
C GLU A 308 17.02 10.63 -5.18
N LEU A 309 16.86 10.41 -6.50
CA LEU A 309 15.90 11.14 -7.33
C LEU A 309 14.52 10.51 -7.19
N LEU A 310 13.60 11.18 -6.51
CA LEU A 310 12.22 10.72 -6.26
C LEU A 310 11.28 10.99 -7.44
N ALA A 311 11.39 12.17 -8.05
CA ALA A 311 10.55 12.55 -9.20
C ALA A 311 11.20 13.68 -10.01
N LYS A 312 10.83 13.80 -11.29
CA LYS A 312 11.26 14.91 -12.13
C LYS A 312 10.15 15.39 -13.06
N VAL A 313 10.21 16.66 -13.43
CA VAL A 313 9.32 17.26 -14.43
C VAL A 313 10.10 18.24 -15.30
N ALA A 314 9.92 18.13 -16.63
CA ALA A 314 10.44 19.10 -17.55
C ALA A 314 9.40 20.20 -17.80
N VAL A 315 9.84 21.46 -17.81
CA VAL A 315 9.01 22.64 -18.06
C VAL A 315 9.57 23.38 -19.26
N ASN A 316 8.69 23.61 -20.24
CA ASN A 316 8.98 24.41 -21.41
C ASN A 316 7.93 25.52 -21.53
N ARG A 317 8.26 26.55 -22.27
CA ARG A 317 7.31 27.58 -22.67
C ARG A 317 6.87 27.35 -24.11
N ALA A 318 5.58 27.47 -24.40
CA ALA A 318 5.05 27.38 -25.76
C ALA A 318 5.71 28.45 -26.66
N PRO A 319 6.05 28.12 -27.89
CA PRO A 319 6.50 29.13 -28.85
C PRO A 319 5.38 30.15 -29.11
N GLN A 320 5.78 31.34 -29.55
CA GLN A 320 4.83 32.38 -29.98
C GLN A 320 4.19 31.99 -31.29
#